data_c3e5ea3573f02b4d521a5810a4d0a3b9
#
_entry.id   c3e5ea3573f02b4d521a5810a4d0a3b9
#
_cell.length_a   1.000
_cell.length_b   1.000
_cell.length_c   1.000
_cell.angle_alpha   90.00
_cell.angle_beta   90.00
_cell.angle_gamma   90.00
#
_symmetry.space_group_name_H-M   'P 1'
#
loop_
_entity.id
_entity.type
_entity.pdbx_description
1 polymer ?
#
loop_
_entity_poly.entity_id
_entity_poly.type
_entity_poly.pdbx_seq_one_letter_code
_entity_poly.pdbx_strand_id
1 'polypeptide(L)'
;MNVTPSKLIRRTHMYLALFLTPWMLIYALSGLVLNHGQVVRAFYGAKFGQFEKVGEQPYTAVFSADADARMIGAQVLEHLGLSGTFNVQGQPNQPRLVINRNAAFAAHRITYFRTENRLLIEK
;
A
#
# COMPACT_ATOMS: atom_id res chain seq x y z
N MET A 1 -28.43 38.58 -29.06
CA MET A 1 -27.47 37.56 -29.48
C MET A 1 -28.14 36.19 -29.51
N ASN A 2 -28.49 35.71 -30.69
CA ASN A 2 -29.16 34.41 -30.80
C ASN A 2 -28.15 33.29 -30.76
N VAL A 3 -27.93 32.74 -29.58
CA VAL A 3 -27.08 31.54 -29.40
C VAL A 3 -27.92 30.32 -29.77
N THR A 4 -27.65 29.74 -30.92
CA THR A 4 -28.36 28.52 -31.33
C THR A 4 -27.98 27.37 -30.40
N PRO A 5 -28.93 26.48 -30.04
CA PRO A 5 -28.65 25.34 -29.13
C PRO A 5 -27.45 24.50 -29.55
N SER A 6 -27.23 24.34 -30.85
CA SER A 6 -26.09 23.57 -31.37
C SER A 6 -24.75 24.23 -31.08
N LYS A 7 -24.66 25.56 -31.07
CA LYS A 7 -23.42 26.27 -30.69
C LYS A 7 -23.15 26.15 -29.19
N LEU A 8 -24.18 26.15 -28.36
CA LEU A 8 -24.04 25.97 -26.93
C LEU A 8 -23.53 24.56 -26.60
N ILE A 9 -24.15 23.55 -27.19
CA ILE A 9 -23.75 22.15 -26.99
C ILE A 9 -22.29 21.92 -27.42
N ARG A 10 -21.90 22.44 -28.59
CA ARG A 10 -20.54 22.33 -29.10
C ARG A 10 -19.50 22.99 -28.18
N ARG A 11 -19.81 24.20 -27.68
CA ARG A 11 -18.93 24.91 -26.74
C ARG A 11 -18.82 24.19 -25.41
N THR A 12 -19.94 23.74 -24.86
CA THR A 12 -19.91 22.97 -23.58
C THR A 12 -19.12 21.70 -23.74
N HIS A 13 -19.30 20.96 -24.81
CA HIS A 13 -18.54 19.75 -25.09
C HIS A 13 -17.05 20.03 -25.21
N MET A 14 -16.66 21.10 -25.89
CA MET A 14 -15.23 21.50 -26.00
C MET A 14 -14.64 21.86 -24.65
N TYR A 15 -15.34 22.63 -23.82
CA TYR A 15 -14.82 23.00 -22.48
C TYR A 15 -14.73 21.79 -21.53
N LEU A 16 -15.71 20.88 -21.60
CA LEU A 16 -15.66 19.63 -20.84
C LEU A 16 -14.50 18.75 -21.28
N ALA A 17 -14.26 18.64 -22.59
CA ALA A 17 -13.13 17.89 -23.11
C ALA A 17 -11.80 18.47 -22.65
N LEU A 18 -11.62 19.80 -22.71
CA LEU A 18 -10.43 20.48 -22.22
C LEU A 18 -10.22 20.28 -20.71
N PHE A 19 -11.30 20.32 -19.93
CA PHE A 19 -11.24 20.09 -18.48
C PHE A 19 -10.89 18.64 -18.13
N LEU A 20 -11.43 17.67 -18.87
CA LEU A 20 -11.22 16.25 -18.62
C LEU A 20 -9.89 15.73 -19.16
N THR A 21 -9.31 16.37 -20.17
CA THR A 21 -8.07 15.92 -20.81
C THR A 21 -6.91 15.74 -19.83
N PRO A 22 -6.58 16.68 -18.94
CA PRO A 22 -5.48 16.48 -17.98
C PRO A 22 -5.74 15.30 -17.05
N TRP A 23 -6.97 15.08 -16.63
CA TRP A 23 -7.34 13.93 -15.80
C TRP A 23 -7.19 12.60 -16.54
N MET A 24 -7.60 12.57 -17.80
CA MET A 24 -7.44 11.39 -18.66
C MET A 24 -5.94 11.07 -18.86
N LEU A 25 -5.09 12.08 -19.05
CA LEU A 25 -3.66 11.90 -19.19
C LEU A 25 -3.04 11.32 -17.90
N ILE A 26 -3.43 11.82 -16.74
CA ILE A 26 -2.99 11.29 -15.44
C ILE A 26 -3.39 9.82 -15.29
N TYR A 27 -4.62 9.47 -15.63
CA TYR A 27 -5.09 8.09 -15.60
C TYR A 27 -4.34 7.18 -16.57
N ALA A 28 -4.12 7.66 -17.79
CA ALA A 28 -3.39 6.90 -18.81
C ALA A 28 -1.93 6.64 -18.38
N LEU A 29 -1.24 7.66 -17.85
CA LEU A 29 0.11 7.52 -17.32
C LEU A 29 0.17 6.59 -16.12
N SER A 30 -0.77 6.71 -15.20
CA SER A 30 -0.87 5.82 -14.04
C SER A 30 -1.07 4.37 -14.46
N GLY A 31 -1.96 4.12 -15.42
CA GLY A 31 -2.19 2.79 -15.97
C GLY A 31 -0.95 2.23 -16.67
N LEU A 32 -0.23 3.06 -17.41
CA LEU A 32 1.01 2.66 -18.06
C LEU A 32 2.08 2.25 -17.03
N VAL A 33 2.26 3.04 -15.99
CA VAL A 33 3.21 2.75 -14.90
C VAL A 33 2.84 1.45 -14.18
N LEU A 34 1.57 1.27 -13.86
CA LEU A 34 1.10 0.06 -13.16
C LEU A 34 1.25 -1.20 -14.01
N ASN A 35 0.96 -1.12 -15.31
CA ASN A 35 1.06 -2.27 -16.21
C ASN A 35 2.50 -2.60 -16.62
N HIS A 36 3.38 -1.61 -16.62
CA HIS A 36 4.77 -1.76 -17.05
C HIS A 36 5.76 -1.59 -15.90
N GLY A 37 5.46 -2.18 -14.75
CA GLY A 37 6.31 -2.11 -13.56
C GLY A 37 7.76 -2.52 -13.79
N GLN A 38 8.03 -3.41 -14.75
CA GLN A 38 9.39 -3.81 -15.13
C GLN A 38 10.16 -2.65 -15.77
N VAL A 39 9.50 -1.87 -16.64
CA VAL A 39 10.11 -0.70 -17.30
C VAL A 39 10.40 0.37 -16.25
N VAL A 40 9.48 0.60 -15.33
CA VAL A 40 9.66 1.57 -14.23
C VAL A 40 10.85 1.15 -13.35
N ARG A 41 10.99 -0.12 -13.03
CA ARG A 41 12.14 -0.65 -12.29
C ARG A 41 13.47 -0.49 -13.04
N ALA A 42 13.44 -0.63 -14.37
CA ALA A 42 14.64 -0.41 -15.18
C ALA A 42 15.10 1.05 -15.14
N PHE A 43 14.16 2.01 -15.08
CA PHE A 43 14.48 3.44 -14.98
C PHE A 43 14.91 3.89 -13.59
N TYR A 44 14.23 3.42 -12.55
CA TYR A 44 14.44 3.85 -11.17
C TYR A 44 15.34 2.91 -10.34
N GLY A 45 15.78 1.82 -10.93
CA GLY A 45 16.62 0.83 -10.28
C GLY A 45 15.87 -0.42 -9.81
N ALA A 46 16.61 -1.50 -9.66
CA ALA A 46 16.06 -2.81 -9.32
C ALA A 46 15.39 -2.87 -7.94
N LYS A 47 15.71 -1.92 -7.06
CA LYS A 47 15.14 -1.84 -5.70
C LYS A 47 13.81 -1.09 -5.63
N PHE A 48 13.39 -0.46 -6.71
CA PHE A 48 12.14 0.29 -6.71
C PHE A 48 10.93 -0.62 -6.42
N GLY A 49 10.16 -0.25 -5.42
CA GLY A 49 8.99 -1.01 -4.98
C GLY A 49 9.31 -2.32 -4.24
N GLN A 50 10.56 -2.53 -3.83
CA GLN A 50 10.94 -3.65 -2.97
C GLN A 50 11.03 -3.20 -1.52
N PHE A 51 10.61 -4.07 -0.63
CA PHE A 51 10.80 -3.85 0.80
C PHE A 51 12.28 -4.07 1.16
N GLU A 52 12.85 -3.11 1.86
CA GLU A 52 14.20 -3.23 2.41
C GLU A 52 14.15 -3.48 3.92
N LYS A 53 15.06 -4.31 4.40
CA LYS A 53 15.18 -4.56 5.84
C LYS A 53 15.58 -3.27 6.55
N VAL A 54 14.72 -2.79 7.43
CA VAL A 54 14.97 -1.61 8.28
C VAL A 54 15.59 -2.02 9.59
N GLY A 55 15.13 -3.12 10.17
CA GLY A 55 15.63 -3.59 11.44
C GLY A 55 15.09 -4.96 11.81
N GLU A 56 15.67 -5.50 12.84
CA GLU A 56 15.28 -6.75 13.46
C GLU A 56 15.42 -6.59 14.96
N GLN A 57 14.41 -7.00 15.70
CA GLN A 57 14.45 -6.91 17.15
C GLN A 57 13.81 -8.14 17.79
N PRO A 58 14.29 -8.54 18.99
CA PRO A 58 13.63 -9.58 19.75
C PRO A 58 12.26 -9.12 20.20
N TYR A 59 11.28 -9.99 20.13
CA TYR A 59 9.95 -9.76 20.60
C TYR A 59 9.38 -10.98 21.30
N THR A 60 9.16 -10.84 22.57
CA THR A 60 8.52 -11.88 23.39
C THR A 60 7.23 -11.32 23.93
N ALA A 61 6.11 -11.83 23.45
CA ALA A 61 4.81 -11.46 23.97
C ALA A 61 4.02 -12.71 24.34
N VAL A 62 3.26 -12.57 25.42
CA VAL A 62 2.30 -13.58 25.83
C VAL A 62 0.97 -13.25 25.16
N PHE A 63 0.53 -14.12 24.27
CA PHE A 63 -0.78 -14.03 23.67
C PHE A 63 -1.76 -14.95 24.40
N SER A 64 -3.01 -14.51 24.54
CA SER A 64 -4.05 -15.38 25.06
C SER A 64 -4.27 -16.57 24.09
N ALA A 65 -4.72 -17.71 24.62
CA ALA A 65 -4.95 -18.90 23.81
C ALA A 65 -5.99 -18.66 22.70
N ASP A 66 -6.91 -17.71 22.90
CA ASP A 66 -7.97 -17.33 21.96
C ASP A 66 -7.59 -16.14 21.05
N ALA A 67 -6.35 -15.66 21.10
CA ALA A 67 -5.90 -14.55 20.27
C ALA A 67 -5.91 -14.95 18.80
N ASP A 68 -6.63 -14.19 17.98
CA ASP A 68 -6.61 -14.36 16.54
C ASP A 68 -5.42 -13.61 15.92
N ALA A 69 -5.17 -13.84 14.62
CA ALA A 69 -4.06 -13.24 13.91
C ALA A 69 -4.13 -11.70 13.92
N ARG A 70 -5.31 -11.13 13.90
CA ARG A 70 -5.51 -9.68 13.92
C ARG A 70 -5.16 -9.07 15.27
N MET A 71 -5.48 -9.72 16.38
CA MET A 71 -5.09 -9.29 17.72
C MET A 71 -3.58 -9.32 17.89
N ILE A 72 -2.92 -10.36 17.41
CA ILE A 72 -1.46 -10.47 17.41
C ILE A 72 -0.85 -9.33 16.59
N GLY A 73 -1.37 -9.07 15.40
CA GLY A 73 -0.94 -7.97 14.55
C GLY A 73 -1.09 -6.60 15.21
N ALA A 74 -2.21 -6.36 15.87
CA ALA A 74 -2.46 -5.12 16.60
C ALA A 74 -1.46 -4.89 17.74
N GLN A 75 -1.16 -5.93 18.52
CA GLN A 75 -0.19 -5.85 19.61
C GLN A 75 1.23 -5.59 19.09
N VAL A 76 1.63 -6.24 18.01
CA VAL A 76 2.94 -6.04 17.39
C VAL A 76 3.10 -4.60 16.88
N LEU A 77 2.08 -4.07 16.21
CA LEU A 77 2.10 -2.68 15.73
C LEU A 77 2.12 -1.67 16.87
N GLU A 78 1.38 -1.92 17.94
CA GLU A 78 1.39 -1.07 19.14
C GLU A 78 2.77 -1.06 19.80
N HIS A 79 3.42 -2.23 19.92
CA HIS A 79 4.78 -2.32 20.44
C HIS A 79 5.78 -1.52 19.62
N LEU A 80 5.62 -1.48 18.30
CA LEU A 80 6.47 -0.72 17.39
C LEU A 80 6.10 0.76 17.29
N GLY A 81 5.02 1.19 17.93
CA GLY A 81 4.51 2.55 17.84
C GLY A 81 3.92 2.91 16.47
N LEU A 82 3.50 1.91 15.71
CA LEU A 82 2.90 2.10 14.39
C LEU A 82 1.38 2.08 14.49
N SER A 83 0.75 3.06 13.88
CA SER A 83 -0.71 3.16 13.80
C SER A 83 -1.19 3.07 12.35
N GLY A 84 -2.47 2.80 12.15
CA GLY A 84 -3.09 2.75 10.84
C GLY A 84 -3.69 1.39 10.50
N THR A 85 -4.20 1.28 9.29
CA THR A 85 -4.78 0.04 8.78
C THR A 85 -3.71 -1.00 8.48
N PHE A 86 -3.98 -2.23 8.81
CA PHE A 86 -3.08 -3.35 8.59
C PHE A 86 -3.83 -4.61 8.18
N ASN A 87 -3.11 -5.52 7.56
CA ASN A 87 -3.59 -6.85 7.20
C ASN A 87 -2.59 -7.89 7.68
N VAL A 88 -3.08 -9.00 8.19
CA VAL A 88 -2.26 -10.10 8.69
C VAL A 88 -2.43 -11.31 7.77
N GLN A 89 -1.32 -11.83 7.30
CA GLN A 89 -1.26 -13.07 6.52
C GLN A 89 -0.71 -14.19 7.41
N GLY A 90 -1.44 -15.27 7.46
CA GLY A 90 -1.12 -16.44 8.28
C GLY A 90 -2.19 -16.72 9.35
N GLN A 91 -2.03 -17.84 10.02
CA GLN A 91 -2.90 -18.27 11.12
C GLN A 91 -2.17 -18.09 12.45
N PRO A 92 -2.92 -17.90 13.57
CA PRO A 92 -2.30 -17.66 14.88
C PRO A 92 -1.37 -18.79 15.36
N ASN A 93 -1.59 -20.00 14.90
CA ASN A 93 -0.81 -21.17 15.24
C ASN A 93 0.41 -21.42 14.34
N GLN A 94 0.56 -20.60 13.28
CA GLN A 94 1.72 -20.75 12.39
C GLN A 94 2.98 -20.15 13.01
N PRO A 95 4.15 -20.71 12.69
CA PRO A 95 5.41 -20.19 13.21
C PRO A 95 5.80 -18.83 12.66
N ARG A 96 5.17 -18.42 11.58
CA ARG A 96 5.44 -17.15 10.88
C ARG A 96 4.14 -16.41 10.58
N LEU A 97 4.07 -15.18 11.00
CA LEU A 97 2.99 -14.24 10.68
C LEU A 97 3.55 -13.03 9.95
N VAL A 98 2.90 -12.61 8.88
CA VAL A 98 3.27 -11.42 8.12
C VAL A 98 2.20 -10.36 8.32
N ILE A 99 2.59 -9.21 8.84
CA ILE A 99 1.74 -8.06 9.08
C ILE A 99 2.10 -6.99 8.06
N ASN A 100 1.17 -6.68 7.18
CA ASN A 100 1.32 -5.63 6.20
C ASN A 100 0.56 -4.38 6.67
N ARG A 101 1.29 -3.34 7.01
CA ARG A 101 0.73 -2.04 7.31
C ARG A 101 0.67 -1.23 6.03
N ASN A 102 -0.54 -0.94 5.59
CA ASN A 102 -0.77 -0.17 4.37
C ASN A 102 -0.81 1.32 4.72
N ALA A 103 0.20 2.03 4.26
CA ALA A 103 0.23 3.49 4.32
C ALA A 103 0.72 4.02 2.97
N ALA A 104 0.14 5.13 2.52
CA ALA A 104 0.41 5.68 1.19
C ALA A 104 1.90 6.03 0.97
N PHE A 105 2.60 6.45 2.01
CA PHE A 105 3.99 6.90 1.92
C PHE A 105 4.98 6.10 2.77
N ALA A 106 4.51 5.19 3.58
CA ALA A 106 5.36 4.43 4.50
C ALA A 106 4.76 3.06 4.76
N ALA A 107 4.66 2.24 3.73
CA ALA A 107 4.25 0.87 3.87
C ALA A 107 5.31 0.08 4.66
N HIS A 108 4.88 -0.68 5.65
CA HIS A 108 5.75 -1.54 6.43
C HIS A 108 5.28 -2.98 6.33
N ARG A 109 6.22 -3.88 6.16
CA ARG A 109 5.99 -5.31 6.28
C ARG A 109 6.75 -5.82 7.49
N ILE A 110 6.02 -6.38 8.43
CA ILE A 110 6.57 -6.90 9.68
C ILE A 110 6.34 -8.41 9.68
N THR A 111 7.41 -9.16 9.76
CA THR A 111 7.35 -10.62 9.87
C THR A 111 7.64 -11.01 11.30
N TYR A 112 6.66 -11.64 11.96
CA TYR A 112 6.81 -12.18 13.30
C TYR A 112 7.18 -13.66 13.23
N PHE A 113 8.35 -14.00 13.73
CA PHE A 113 8.81 -15.37 13.87
C PHE A 113 8.54 -15.86 15.29
N ARG A 114 7.47 -16.60 15.44
CA ARG A 114 7.00 -17.05 16.75
C ARG A 114 7.98 -17.99 17.45
N THR A 115 8.61 -18.89 16.70
CA THR A 115 9.58 -19.85 17.24
C THR A 115 10.90 -19.22 17.65
N GLU A 116 11.28 -18.13 17.00
CA GLU A 116 12.52 -17.41 17.23
C GLU A 116 12.33 -16.17 18.10
N ASN A 117 11.09 -15.81 18.45
CA ASN A 117 10.73 -14.62 19.23
C ASN A 117 11.39 -13.35 18.68
N ARG A 118 11.29 -13.12 17.38
CA ARG A 118 11.87 -11.96 16.72
C ARG A 118 10.90 -11.34 15.71
N LEU A 119 11.08 -10.04 15.52
CA LEU A 119 10.39 -9.28 14.48
C LEU A 119 11.38 -8.83 13.41
N LEU A 120 11.07 -9.06 12.16
CA LEU A 120 11.76 -8.50 11.01
C LEU A 120 10.92 -7.36 10.44
N ILE A 121 11.49 -6.15 10.40
CA ILE A 121 10.83 -4.95 9.95
C ILE A 121 11.42 -4.56 8.60
N GLU A 122 10.55 -4.46 7.61
CA GLU A 122 10.89 -4.04 6.25
C GLU A 122 10.03 -2.83 5.86
N LYS A 123 10.62 -1.89 5.15
CA LYS A 123 9.97 -0.67 4.69
C LYS A 123 10.13 -0.48 3.19
#